data_c46496a2a9e3b91732e17b7190337588
#
_entry.id   c46496a2a9e3b91732e17b7190337588
#
_cell.length_a   1.000
_cell.length_b   1.000
_cell.length_c   1.000
_cell.angle_alpha   90.00
_cell.angle_beta   90.00
_cell.angle_gamma   90.00
#
_symmetry.space_group_name_H-M   'P 1'
#
loop_
_entity.id
_entity.type
_entity.pdbx_description
1 polymer ?
#
loop_
_entity_poly.entity_id
_entity_poly.type
_entity_poly.pdbx_seq_one_letter_code
_entity_poly.pdbx_strand_id
1 'polypeptide(L)'
;MNMTHIHSFRAAILSAVGILIIAVIGVVTHQPLLFPSLGPTIFVVTLAPNEPIVRFRNIILGHGLGIVSALIATPIIGLLQYKLCSSELCAQFGPGVAAALAVALTIIMQVPVHALHPPAAATTMLLVLGGIKPEWQSILVIMASVLFIATYGELIKLIDKLRHIHN
;
A
#
# COMPACT_ATOMS: atom_id res chain seq x y z
N MET A 1 -3.19 32.14 10.29
CA MET A 1 -3.25 30.68 10.11
C MET A 1 -1.83 30.21 9.84
N ASN A 2 -1.22 29.35 10.71
CA ASN A 2 0.18 28.96 10.56
C ASN A 2 0.39 28.16 9.27
N MET A 3 1.57 28.31 8.63
CA MET A 3 1.92 27.61 7.38
C MET A 3 1.71 26.09 7.48
N THR A 4 1.98 25.49 8.64
CA THR A 4 1.73 24.06 8.90
C THR A 4 0.27 23.66 8.75
N HIS A 5 -0.68 24.49 9.19
CA HIS A 5 -2.12 24.21 9.05
C HIS A 5 -2.60 24.31 7.60
N ILE A 6 -2.04 25.21 6.82
CA ILE A 6 -2.37 25.34 5.38
C ILE A 6 -1.89 24.11 4.62
N HIS A 7 -0.67 23.64 4.91
CA HIS A 7 -0.13 22.41 4.30
C HIS A 7 -0.96 21.18 4.65
N SER A 8 -1.34 21.01 5.90
CA SER A 8 -2.16 19.88 6.34
C SER A 8 -3.55 19.90 5.73
N PHE A 9 -4.20 21.08 5.64
CA PHE A 9 -5.51 21.21 5.03
C PHE A 9 -5.49 20.90 3.52
N ARG A 10 -4.45 21.36 2.82
CA ARG A 10 -4.23 21.04 1.41
C ARG A 10 -4.02 19.54 1.22
N ALA A 11 -3.17 18.90 2.02
CA ALA A 11 -2.92 17.48 1.96
C ALA A 11 -4.21 16.67 2.20
N ALA A 12 -5.05 17.08 3.16
CA ALA A 12 -6.34 16.45 3.42
C ALA A 12 -7.28 16.53 2.21
N ILE A 13 -7.38 17.70 1.56
CA ILE A 13 -8.20 17.86 0.34
C ILE A 13 -7.66 16.98 -0.79
N LEU A 14 -6.35 17.01 -1.05
CA LEU A 14 -5.75 16.19 -2.11
C LEU A 14 -5.93 14.69 -1.84
N SER A 15 -5.82 14.24 -0.59
CA SER A 15 -6.11 12.85 -0.22
C SER A 15 -7.56 12.48 -0.51
N ALA A 16 -8.50 13.32 -0.08
CA ALA A 16 -9.92 13.10 -0.30
C ALA A 16 -10.27 13.05 -1.80
N VAL A 17 -9.75 14.00 -2.58
CA VAL A 17 -9.94 14.04 -4.04
C VAL A 17 -9.38 12.78 -4.70
N GLY A 18 -8.15 12.37 -4.37
CA GLY A 18 -7.53 11.18 -4.95
C GLY A 18 -8.31 9.90 -4.63
N ILE A 19 -8.78 9.73 -3.38
CA ILE A 19 -9.63 8.59 -2.99
C ILE A 19 -10.99 8.64 -3.71
N LEU A 20 -11.59 9.82 -3.87
CA LEU A 20 -12.87 9.97 -4.57
C LEU A 20 -12.73 9.61 -6.06
N ILE A 21 -11.66 10.04 -6.71
CA ILE A 21 -11.42 9.71 -8.13
C ILE A 21 -11.30 8.19 -8.30
N ILE A 22 -10.50 7.51 -7.47
CA ILE A 22 -10.35 6.06 -7.58
C ILE A 22 -11.64 5.32 -7.23
N ALA A 23 -12.46 5.84 -6.31
CA ALA A 23 -13.78 5.32 -6.01
C ALA A 23 -14.71 5.39 -7.22
N VAL A 24 -14.76 6.55 -7.89
CA VAL A 24 -15.56 6.75 -9.11
C VAL A 24 -15.09 5.81 -10.22
N ILE A 25 -13.78 5.69 -10.44
CA ILE A 25 -13.22 4.75 -11.42
C ILE A 25 -13.64 3.32 -11.07
N GLY A 26 -13.57 2.93 -9.80
CA GLY A 26 -13.98 1.61 -9.33
C GLY A 26 -15.46 1.31 -9.64
N VAL A 27 -16.34 2.28 -9.39
CA VAL A 27 -17.78 2.15 -9.69
C VAL A 27 -18.00 2.02 -11.21
N VAL A 28 -17.39 2.88 -12.01
CA VAL A 28 -17.55 2.90 -13.48
C VAL A 28 -17.01 1.63 -14.13
N THR A 29 -15.89 1.12 -13.62
CA THR A 29 -15.24 -0.10 -14.14
C THR A 29 -15.78 -1.39 -13.53
N HIS A 30 -16.68 -1.31 -12.55
CA HIS A 30 -17.16 -2.43 -11.74
C HIS A 30 -16.02 -3.22 -11.08
N GLN A 31 -14.93 -2.53 -10.69
CA GLN A 31 -13.77 -3.13 -10.05
C GLN A 31 -13.61 -2.61 -8.61
N PRO A 32 -13.26 -3.47 -7.63
CA PRO A 32 -13.04 -3.06 -6.25
C PRO A 32 -11.69 -2.37 -6.09
N LEU A 33 -11.53 -1.15 -6.67
CA LEU A 33 -10.26 -0.42 -6.66
C LEU A 33 -9.92 0.18 -5.29
N LEU A 34 -10.90 0.35 -4.39
CA LEU A 34 -10.66 0.86 -3.05
C LEU A 34 -10.39 -0.27 -2.07
N PHE A 35 -9.23 -0.23 -1.44
CA PHE A 35 -8.87 -1.14 -0.36
C PHE A 35 -8.04 -0.40 0.71
N PRO A 36 -8.05 -0.90 1.97
CA PRO A 36 -7.51 -0.17 3.13
C PRO A 36 -6.05 0.27 3.01
N SER A 37 -5.19 -0.46 2.29
CA SER A 37 -3.78 -0.12 2.16
C SER A 37 -3.50 1.12 1.29
N LEU A 38 -4.48 1.60 0.53
CA LEU A 38 -4.36 2.85 -0.24
C LEU A 38 -4.38 4.08 0.67
N GLY A 39 -5.07 4.01 1.82
CA GLY A 39 -5.15 5.11 2.78
C GLY A 39 -3.77 5.59 3.24
N PRO A 40 -2.95 4.74 3.84
CA PRO A 40 -1.58 5.12 4.22
C PRO A 40 -0.73 5.60 3.06
N THR A 41 -0.89 5.03 1.87
CA THR A 41 -0.12 5.43 0.67
C THR A 41 -0.48 6.85 0.24
N ILE A 42 -1.78 7.16 0.08
CA ILE A 42 -2.19 8.50 -0.34
C ILE A 42 -1.89 9.55 0.73
N PHE A 43 -1.99 9.18 2.01
CA PHE A 43 -1.63 10.04 3.13
C PHE A 43 -0.18 10.54 3.02
N VAL A 44 0.79 9.64 2.84
CA VAL A 44 2.21 10.05 2.73
C VAL A 44 2.50 10.75 1.41
N VAL A 45 1.86 10.37 0.31
CA VAL A 45 2.01 11.00 -1.01
C VAL A 45 1.58 12.46 -0.99
N THR A 46 0.50 12.78 -0.29
CA THR A 46 -0.04 14.15 -0.24
C THR A 46 0.61 15.01 0.84
N LEU A 47 0.97 14.41 1.98
CA LEU A 47 1.54 15.13 3.12
C LEU A 47 3.05 15.38 2.95
N ALA A 48 3.77 14.43 2.37
CA ALA A 48 5.23 14.47 2.23
C ALA A 48 5.68 14.09 0.80
N PRO A 49 5.24 14.83 -0.24
CA PRO A 49 5.42 14.45 -1.65
C PRO A 49 6.89 14.34 -2.08
N ASN A 50 7.81 15.04 -1.41
CA ASN A 50 9.22 15.07 -1.76
C ASN A 50 10.07 13.99 -1.07
N GLU A 51 9.49 13.24 -0.14
CA GLU A 51 10.19 12.17 0.56
C GLU A 51 10.57 11.02 -0.37
N PRO A 52 11.73 10.39 -0.18
CA PRO A 52 12.16 9.24 -1.00
C PRO A 52 11.15 8.09 -1.00
N ILE A 53 10.46 7.86 0.12
CA ILE A 53 9.49 6.76 0.27
C ILE A 53 8.27 6.89 -0.63
N VAL A 54 7.98 8.09 -1.16
CA VAL A 54 6.85 8.36 -2.08
C VAL A 54 7.29 8.57 -3.53
N ARG A 55 8.50 8.18 -3.88
CA ARG A 55 8.90 8.12 -5.29
C ARG A 55 8.07 7.06 -6.02
N PHE A 56 7.67 7.36 -7.24
CA PHE A 56 6.88 6.44 -8.09
C PHE A 56 7.39 5.00 -8.06
N ARG A 57 8.69 4.82 -8.28
CA ARG A 57 9.36 3.52 -8.24
C ARG A 57 9.19 2.81 -6.89
N ASN A 58 9.31 3.54 -5.79
CA ASN A 58 9.24 2.96 -4.44
C ASN A 58 7.82 2.53 -4.09
N ILE A 59 6.81 3.28 -4.51
CA ILE A 59 5.40 2.91 -4.35
C ILE A 59 5.12 1.61 -5.10
N ILE A 60 5.44 1.55 -6.40
CA ILE A 60 5.16 0.37 -7.24
C ILE A 60 5.92 -0.87 -6.75
N LEU A 61 7.24 -0.76 -6.58
CA LEU A 61 8.05 -1.89 -6.12
C LEU A 61 7.71 -2.26 -4.68
N GLY A 62 7.45 -1.29 -3.81
CA GLY A 62 7.10 -1.55 -2.43
C GLY A 62 5.85 -2.42 -2.31
N HIS A 63 4.76 -2.04 -2.97
CA HIS A 63 3.53 -2.85 -2.98
C HIS A 63 3.71 -4.18 -3.70
N GLY A 64 4.43 -4.23 -4.82
CA GLY A 64 4.76 -5.46 -5.52
C GLY A 64 5.51 -6.46 -4.64
N LEU A 65 6.56 -6.00 -3.94
CA LEU A 65 7.31 -6.83 -2.99
C LEU A 65 6.46 -7.23 -1.78
N GLY A 66 5.56 -6.36 -1.32
CA GLY A 66 4.58 -6.69 -0.29
C GLY A 66 3.65 -7.84 -0.69
N ILE A 67 3.16 -7.84 -1.94
CA ILE A 67 2.35 -8.93 -2.50
C ILE A 67 3.19 -10.22 -2.56
N VAL A 68 4.40 -10.18 -3.07
CA VAL A 68 5.30 -11.34 -3.15
C VAL A 68 5.56 -11.91 -1.76
N SER A 69 5.83 -11.06 -0.77
CA SER A 69 6.05 -11.47 0.62
C SER A 69 4.82 -12.18 1.22
N ALA A 70 3.62 -11.69 0.94
CA ALA A 70 2.38 -12.33 1.37
C ALA A 70 2.19 -13.70 0.72
N LEU A 71 2.44 -13.81 -0.59
CA LEU A 71 2.33 -15.05 -1.35
C LEU A 71 3.34 -16.12 -0.88
N ILE A 72 4.49 -15.71 -0.37
CA ILE A 72 5.50 -16.62 0.20
C ILE A 72 5.14 -17.01 1.62
N ALA A 73 4.82 -16.06 2.48
CA ALA A 73 4.62 -16.30 3.91
C ALA A 73 3.36 -17.12 4.20
N THR A 74 2.26 -16.87 3.48
CA THR A 74 0.96 -17.52 3.74
C THR A 74 1.05 -19.05 3.61
N PRO A 75 1.53 -19.64 2.50
CA PRO A 75 1.60 -21.10 2.37
C PRO A 75 2.63 -21.73 3.32
N ILE A 76 3.74 -21.04 3.61
CA ILE A 76 4.76 -21.54 4.55
C ILE A 76 4.15 -21.71 5.94
N ILE A 77 3.47 -20.67 6.43
CA ILE A 77 2.84 -20.74 7.76
C ILE A 77 1.66 -21.69 7.78
N GLY A 78 0.85 -21.75 6.72
CA GLY A 78 -0.22 -22.74 6.59
C GLY A 78 0.30 -24.18 6.69
N LEU A 79 1.42 -24.49 6.04
CA LEU A 79 2.06 -25.79 6.11
C LEU A 79 2.62 -26.09 7.49
N LEU A 80 3.28 -25.11 8.13
CA LEU A 80 3.80 -25.26 9.49
C LEU A 80 2.68 -25.48 10.50
N GLN A 81 1.60 -24.72 10.40
CA GLN A 81 0.41 -24.91 11.24
C GLN A 81 -0.17 -26.30 11.06
N TYR A 82 -0.38 -26.76 9.84
CA TYR A 82 -0.89 -28.09 9.57
C TYR A 82 -0.03 -29.22 10.19
N LYS A 83 1.29 -29.07 10.17
CA LYS A 83 2.22 -30.09 10.67
C LYS A 83 2.47 -30.01 12.17
N LEU A 84 2.47 -28.82 12.76
CA LEU A 84 2.95 -28.61 14.13
C LEU A 84 1.85 -28.23 15.11
N CYS A 85 0.70 -27.83 14.62
CA CYS A 85 -0.37 -27.28 15.42
C CYS A 85 -1.57 -28.24 15.48
N SER A 86 -1.78 -28.85 16.67
CA SER A 86 -2.97 -29.65 16.96
C SER A 86 -3.97 -28.96 17.89
N SER A 87 -3.63 -27.79 18.44
CA SER A 87 -4.48 -27.05 19.37
C SER A 87 -5.20 -25.87 18.72
N GLU A 88 -6.40 -25.57 19.21
CA GLU A 88 -7.19 -24.42 18.79
C GLU A 88 -6.45 -23.09 19.00
N LEU A 89 -5.70 -22.97 20.09
CA LEU A 89 -4.87 -21.81 20.38
C LEU A 89 -3.83 -21.55 19.28
N CYS A 90 -3.20 -22.60 18.79
CA CYS A 90 -2.22 -22.50 17.72
C CYS A 90 -2.87 -22.05 16.39
N ALA A 91 -4.08 -22.51 16.10
CA ALA A 91 -4.82 -22.08 14.93
C ALA A 91 -5.18 -20.57 14.98
N GLN A 92 -5.50 -20.06 16.16
CA GLN A 92 -5.81 -18.63 16.36
C GLN A 92 -4.59 -17.73 16.18
N PHE A 93 -3.39 -18.15 16.59
CA PHE A 93 -2.16 -17.37 16.45
C PHE A 93 -1.56 -17.39 15.03
N GLY A 94 -1.89 -18.37 14.22
CA GLY A 94 -1.29 -18.56 12.91
C GLY A 94 -1.37 -17.38 11.95
N PRO A 95 -2.54 -16.76 11.76
CA PRO A 95 -2.65 -15.56 10.92
C PRO A 95 -1.75 -14.40 11.37
N GLY A 96 -1.64 -14.20 12.70
CA GLY A 96 -0.75 -13.18 13.27
C GLY A 96 0.73 -13.47 13.01
N VAL A 97 1.15 -14.74 13.16
CA VAL A 97 2.52 -15.16 12.84
C VAL A 97 2.80 -15.01 11.35
N ALA A 98 1.87 -15.39 10.49
CA ALA A 98 1.99 -15.21 9.05
C ALA A 98 2.13 -13.74 8.67
N ALA A 99 1.32 -12.86 9.26
CA ALA A 99 1.39 -11.42 9.04
C ALA A 99 2.73 -10.83 9.50
N ALA A 100 3.22 -11.22 10.68
CA ALA A 100 4.52 -10.78 11.20
C ALA A 100 5.68 -11.18 10.27
N LEU A 101 5.71 -12.43 9.84
CA LEU A 101 6.74 -12.92 8.91
C LEU A 101 6.64 -12.26 7.55
N ALA A 102 5.44 -12.07 7.01
CA ALA A 102 5.23 -11.43 5.73
C ALA A 102 5.68 -9.96 5.73
N VAL A 103 5.39 -9.21 6.81
CA VAL A 103 5.85 -7.82 6.96
C VAL A 103 7.37 -7.77 7.11
N ALA A 104 7.97 -8.66 7.92
CA ALA A 104 9.42 -8.76 8.03
C ALA A 104 10.08 -9.05 6.68
N LEU A 105 9.52 -10.00 5.91
CA LEU A 105 10.00 -10.34 4.57
C LEU A 105 9.84 -9.15 3.61
N THR A 106 8.76 -8.39 3.70
CA THR A 106 8.53 -7.17 2.91
C THR A 106 9.68 -6.18 3.13
N ILE A 107 10.06 -5.93 4.38
CA ILE A 107 11.16 -5.03 4.71
C ILE A 107 12.49 -5.57 4.16
N ILE A 108 12.77 -6.86 4.41
CA ILE A 108 14.00 -7.53 3.94
C ILE A 108 14.13 -7.43 2.40
N MET A 109 13.03 -7.53 1.67
CA MET A 109 13.05 -7.44 0.21
C MET A 109 13.15 -5.99 -0.30
N GLN A 110 12.57 -5.01 0.39
CA GLN A 110 12.59 -3.61 -0.01
C GLN A 110 13.95 -2.93 0.20
N VAL A 111 14.67 -3.29 1.29
CA VAL A 111 15.95 -2.66 1.65
C VAL A 111 17.00 -2.80 0.55
N PRO A 112 17.36 -4.01 0.07
CA PRO A 112 18.43 -4.18 -0.91
C PRO A 112 18.14 -3.56 -2.28
N VAL A 113 16.84 -3.43 -2.63
CA VAL A 113 16.45 -2.78 -3.89
C VAL A 113 16.21 -1.27 -3.73
N HIS A 114 16.50 -0.70 -2.56
CA HIS A 114 16.28 0.73 -2.25
C HIS A 114 14.86 1.22 -2.61
N ALA A 115 13.85 0.40 -2.35
CA ALA A 115 12.44 0.67 -2.66
C ALA A 115 11.58 0.72 -1.40
N LEU A 116 12.09 1.34 -0.33
CA LEU A 116 11.35 1.48 0.93
C LEU A 116 10.07 2.27 0.72
N HIS A 117 8.95 1.61 1.04
CA HIS A 117 7.62 2.20 1.04
C HIS A 117 6.79 1.59 2.18
N PRO A 118 6.83 2.16 3.38
CA PRO A 118 6.17 1.59 4.57
C PRO A 118 4.68 1.27 4.38
N PRO A 119 3.89 2.08 3.65
CA PRO A 119 2.48 1.75 3.41
C PRO A 119 2.23 0.39 2.72
N ALA A 120 3.22 -0.16 2.02
CA ALA A 120 3.12 -1.48 1.38
C ALA A 120 2.91 -2.62 2.39
N ALA A 121 3.36 -2.46 3.64
CA ALA A 121 3.10 -3.42 4.71
C ALA A 121 1.59 -3.65 4.93
N ALA A 122 0.76 -2.61 4.74
CA ALA A 122 -0.69 -2.77 4.81
C ALA A 122 -1.26 -3.65 3.68
N THR A 123 -0.68 -3.60 2.48
CA THR A 123 -1.04 -4.52 1.38
C THR A 123 -0.64 -5.95 1.71
N THR A 124 0.56 -6.14 2.26
CA THR A 124 1.03 -7.45 2.73
C THR A 124 0.07 -8.04 3.75
N MET A 125 -0.29 -7.28 4.78
CA MET A 125 -1.22 -7.72 5.82
C MET A 125 -2.62 -8.01 5.27
N LEU A 126 -3.12 -7.18 4.36
CA LEU A 126 -4.43 -7.35 3.73
C LEU A 126 -4.56 -8.71 3.04
N LEU A 127 -3.51 -9.14 2.33
CA LEU A 127 -3.49 -10.44 1.65
C LEU A 127 -3.31 -11.60 2.63
N VAL A 128 -2.41 -11.48 3.59
CA VAL A 128 -2.12 -12.54 4.56
C VAL A 128 -3.31 -12.81 5.48
N LEU A 129 -4.00 -11.77 5.92
CA LEU A 129 -5.16 -11.87 6.82
C LEU A 129 -6.46 -12.22 6.07
N GLY A 130 -6.39 -12.43 4.74
CA GLY A 130 -7.54 -12.85 3.95
C GLY A 130 -8.55 -11.74 3.65
N GLY A 131 -8.19 -10.47 3.85
CA GLY A 131 -9.03 -9.34 3.48
C GLY A 131 -9.29 -9.24 1.98
N ILE A 132 -8.35 -9.72 1.18
CA ILE A 132 -8.50 -9.94 -0.26
C ILE A 132 -7.85 -11.29 -0.59
N LYS A 133 -8.55 -12.12 -1.37
CA LYS A 133 -7.97 -13.36 -1.86
C LYS A 133 -6.85 -13.06 -2.86
N PRO A 134 -5.70 -13.73 -2.79
CA PRO A 134 -4.55 -13.49 -3.67
C PRO A 134 -4.74 -14.13 -5.06
N GLU A 135 -5.88 -13.90 -5.68
CA GLU A 135 -6.18 -14.32 -7.04
C GLU A 135 -5.54 -13.34 -8.04
N TRP A 136 -5.26 -13.79 -9.24
CA TRP A 136 -4.65 -12.98 -10.29
C TRP A 136 -5.39 -11.66 -10.54
N GLN A 137 -6.71 -11.71 -10.60
CA GLN A 137 -7.55 -10.53 -10.78
C GLN A 137 -7.37 -9.52 -9.64
N SER A 138 -7.37 -9.99 -8.39
CA SER A 138 -7.16 -9.15 -7.20
C SER A 138 -5.79 -8.47 -7.22
N ILE A 139 -4.75 -9.20 -7.61
CA ILE A 139 -3.39 -8.66 -7.74
C ILE A 139 -3.34 -7.55 -8.78
N LEU A 140 -3.96 -7.75 -9.94
CA LEU A 140 -4.06 -6.73 -10.99
C LEU A 140 -4.81 -5.48 -10.51
N VAL A 141 -5.93 -5.65 -9.81
CA VAL A 141 -6.72 -4.56 -9.25
C VAL A 141 -5.90 -3.77 -8.21
N ILE A 142 -5.19 -4.47 -7.31
CA ILE A 142 -4.30 -3.84 -6.34
C ILE A 142 -3.22 -3.01 -7.08
N MET A 143 -2.53 -3.61 -8.04
CA MET A 143 -1.46 -2.93 -8.76
C MET A 143 -1.96 -1.77 -9.62
N ALA A 144 -3.15 -1.87 -10.22
CA ALA A 144 -3.79 -0.76 -10.95
C ALA A 144 -4.09 0.42 -10.02
N SER A 145 -4.62 0.16 -8.83
CA SER A 145 -4.91 1.19 -7.84
C SER A 145 -3.64 1.84 -7.30
N VAL A 146 -2.60 1.05 -7.05
CA VAL A 146 -1.28 1.53 -6.63
C VAL A 146 -0.64 2.39 -7.72
N LEU A 147 -0.74 1.98 -8.98
CA LEU A 147 -0.27 2.75 -10.13
C LEU A 147 -0.98 4.11 -10.23
N PHE A 148 -2.31 4.11 -10.03
CA PHE A 148 -3.07 5.36 -10.00
C PHE A 148 -2.53 6.31 -8.92
N ILE A 149 -2.36 5.85 -7.66
CA ILE A 149 -1.88 6.73 -6.58
C ILE A 149 -0.44 7.18 -6.83
N ALA A 150 0.43 6.32 -7.36
CA ALA A 150 1.79 6.69 -7.71
C ALA A 150 1.82 7.80 -8.77
N THR A 151 1.00 7.67 -9.81
CA THR A 151 0.86 8.68 -10.87
C THR A 151 0.25 9.98 -10.33
N TYR A 152 -0.76 9.88 -9.47
CA TYR A 152 -1.38 11.02 -8.78
C TYR A 152 -0.35 11.78 -7.94
N GLY A 153 0.54 11.09 -7.25
CA GLY A 153 1.65 11.69 -6.50
C GLY A 153 2.62 12.47 -7.39
N GLU A 154 2.98 11.96 -8.54
CA GLU A 154 3.83 12.68 -9.50
C GLU A 154 3.12 13.92 -10.06
N LEU A 155 1.82 13.85 -10.30
CA LEU A 155 1.01 15.00 -10.72
C LEU A 155 1.01 16.10 -9.65
N ILE A 156 0.86 15.76 -8.38
CA ILE A 156 0.95 16.73 -7.27
C ILE A 156 2.31 17.45 -7.28
N LYS A 157 3.41 16.70 -7.40
CA LYS A 157 4.77 17.26 -7.46
C LYS A 157 4.95 18.22 -8.65
N LEU A 158 4.42 17.83 -9.80
CA LEU A 158 4.47 18.66 -11.01
C LEU A 158 3.73 19.99 -10.82
N ILE A 159 2.52 19.95 -10.26
CA ILE A 159 1.72 21.14 -9.97
C ILE A 159 2.46 22.05 -8.98
N ASP A 160 3.10 21.48 -7.95
CA ASP A 160 3.86 22.26 -6.97
C ASP A 160 5.07 22.93 -7.60
N LYS A 161 5.80 22.22 -8.44
CA LYS A 161 6.94 22.79 -9.18
C LYS A 161 6.52 23.94 -10.08
N LEU A 162 5.40 23.82 -10.80
CA LEU A 162 4.91 24.89 -11.68
C LEU A 162 4.48 26.13 -10.89
N ARG A 163 3.88 25.96 -9.72
CA ARG A 163 3.50 27.09 -8.85
C ARG A 163 4.72 27.86 -8.33
N HIS A 164 5.83 27.18 -8.02
CA HIS A 164 7.06 27.84 -7.57
C HIS A 164 7.82 28.57 -8.68
N ILE A 165 7.54 28.32 -9.94
CA ILE A 165 8.15 29.02 -11.08
C ILE A 165 7.40 30.34 -11.36
N HIS A 166 6.12 30.42 -11.01
CA HIS A 166 5.28 31.60 -11.31
C HIS A 166 5.11 32.59 -10.14
N ASN A 167 5.68 32.26 -8.96
CA ASN A 167 5.79 33.14 -7.79
C ASN A 167 7.23 33.59 -7.54
#